data_aca61106629fa1d92270593eb079dcf5
#
_entry.id   aca61106629fa1d92270593eb079dcf5
#
_cell.length_a   1.000
_cell.length_b   1.000
_cell.length_c   1.000
_cell.angle_alpha   90.00
_cell.angle_beta   90.00
_cell.angle_gamma   90.00
#
_symmetry.space_group_name_H-M   'P 1'
#
loop_
_entity.id
_entity.type
_entity.pdbx_description
1 polymer ?
#
loop_
_entity_poly.entity_id
_entity_poly.type
_entity_poly.pdbx_seq_one_letter_code
_entity_poly.pdbx_strand_id
1 'polypeptide(L)'
;MANVLVEETSLSNIASAIREKSGGSATYKPGEMAAAISNLPTGGSSEDEILTRSGSGDYVNDRIETLGGGAFYQTNYSTITLSNVKVMDGASIIRFNNNLTTLNLPALTTITCTYVEPSKSTKYGMQISNNPSLTTLNLPNLTTMSDSVAGSF
;
A
#
# COMPACT_ATOMS: atom_id res chain seq x y z
N MET A 1 -15.40 41.42 -13.27
CA MET A 1 -15.00 40.19 -12.53
C MET A 1 -14.54 40.65 -11.14
N ALA A 2 -15.11 40.11 -10.08
CA ALA A 2 -14.69 40.44 -8.73
C ALA A 2 -13.34 39.73 -8.45
N ASN A 3 -12.32 40.53 -8.10
CA ASN A 3 -11.05 39.96 -7.61
C ASN A 3 -11.27 39.50 -6.17
N VAL A 4 -11.19 38.18 -5.97
CA VAL A 4 -11.16 37.61 -4.62
C VAL A 4 -9.73 37.70 -4.11
N LEU A 5 -9.52 38.49 -3.06
CA LEU A 5 -8.24 38.53 -2.35
C LEU A 5 -8.14 37.28 -1.49
N VAL A 6 -7.19 36.40 -1.80
CA VAL A 6 -6.85 35.23 -0.97
C VAL A 6 -5.64 35.67 -0.13
N GLU A 7 -5.73 35.44 1.18
CA GLU A 7 -4.63 35.74 2.09
C GLU A 7 -3.41 34.87 1.82
N GLU A 8 -2.20 35.45 1.90
CA GLU A 8 -0.93 34.73 1.71
C GLU A 8 -0.81 33.51 2.66
N THR A 9 -1.32 33.69 3.88
CA THR A 9 -1.34 32.59 4.88
C THR A 9 -2.16 31.39 4.38
N SER A 10 -3.31 31.64 3.75
CA SER A 10 -4.15 30.58 3.19
C SER A 10 -3.45 29.84 2.06
N LEU A 11 -2.78 30.57 1.16
CA LEU A 11 -2.00 29.97 0.07
C LEU A 11 -0.81 29.16 0.60
N SER A 12 -0.12 29.65 1.61
CA SER A 12 0.98 28.94 2.27
C SER A 12 0.51 27.66 2.93
N ASN A 13 -0.64 27.67 3.60
CA ASN A 13 -1.23 26.50 4.23
C ASN A 13 -1.64 25.44 3.19
N ILE A 14 -2.25 25.88 2.08
CA ILE A 14 -2.59 24.96 0.97
C ILE A 14 -1.33 24.34 0.37
N ALA A 15 -0.28 25.12 0.09
CA ALA A 15 0.98 24.61 -0.42
C ALA A 15 1.64 23.62 0.54
N SER A 16 1.55 23.86 1.85
CA SER A 16 2.06 22.97 2.89
C SER A 16 1.28 21.67 2.95
N ALA A 17 -0.05 21.72 2.87
CA ALA A 17 -0.91 20.54 2.84
C ALA A 17 -0.66 19.69 1.59
N ILE A 18 -0.44 20.33 0.42
CA ILE A 18 -0.09 19.60 -0.81
C ILE A 18 1.25 18.85 -0.64
N ARG A 19 2.27 19.53 -0.07
CA ARG A 19 3.59 18.90 0.20
C ARG A 19 3.48 17.71 1.15
N GLU A 20 2.73 17.87 2.23
CA GLU A 20 2.50 16.81 3.20
C GLU A 20 1.85 15.58 2.55
N LYS A 21 0.84 15.79 1.73
CA LYS A 21 0.11 14.70 1.04
C LYS A 21 0.87 14.09 -0.13
N SER A 22 1.68 14.87 -0.84
CA SER A 22 2.47 14.38 -1.97
C SER A 22 3.81 13.77 -1.57
N GLY A 23 4.24 13.93 -0.31
CA GLY A 23 5.58 13.55 0.15
C GLY A 23 6.71 14.36 -0.49
N GLY A 24 6.37 15.44 -1.21
CA GLY A 24 7.30 16.27 -1.95
C GLY A 24 7.78 17.50 -1.20
N SER A 25 8.91 18.08 -1.64
CA SER A 25 9.45 19.38 -1.15
C SER A 25 9.21 20.53 -2.14
N ALA A 26 8.43 20.33 -3.19
CA ALA A 26 8.19 21.32 -4.23
C ALA A 26 7.54 22.59 -3.70
N THR A 27 7.92 23.74 -4.27
CA THR A 27 7.28 25.03 -4.01
C THR A 27 6.21 25.24 -5.07
N TYR A 28 4.99 25.53 -4.65
CA TYR A 28 3.86 25.72 -5.58
C TYR A 28 3.48 27.21 -5.64
N LYS A 29 3.39 27.74 -6.85
CA LYS A 29 2.76 29.04 -7.10
C LYS A 29 1.23 28.86 -7.13
N PRO A 30 0.45 29.92 -6.85
CA PRO A 30 -1.02 29.81 -6.84
C PRO A 30 -1.62 29.17 -8.10
N GLY A 31 -1.08 29.49 -9.29
CA GLY A 31 -1.54 28.89 -10.56
C GLY A 31 -1.19 27.42 -10.75
N GLU A 32 -0.25 26.87 -9.98
CA GLU A 32 0.21 25.48 -10.05
C GLU A 32 -0.53 24.60 -9.04
N MET A 33 -1.15 25.20 -8.02
CA MET A 33 -1.78 24.45 -6.92
C MET A 33 -2.95 23.60 -7.39
N ALA A 34 -3.74 24.06 -8.36
CA ALA A 34 -4.86 23.28 -8.89
C ALA A 34 -4.38 21.98 -9.56
N ALA A 35 -3.32 22.06 -10.37
CA ALA A 35 -2.72 20.90 -11.00
C ALA A 35 -2.05 19.99 -9.95
N ALA A 36 -1.38 20.57 -8.96
CA ALA A 36 -0.77 19.82 -7.88
C ALA A 36 -1.82 19.06 -7.03
N ILE A 37 -2.96 19.71 -6.74
CA ILE A 37 -4.09 19.08 -6.04
C ILE A 37 -4.69 17.95 -6.87
N SER A 38 -4.85 18.14 -8.19
CA SER A 38 -5.37 17.08 -9.07
C SER A 38 -4.43 15.87 -9.18
N ASN A 39 -3.15 16.09 -8.95
CA ASN A 39 -2.13 15.04 -8.93
C ASN A 39 -1.87 14.48 -7.52
N LEU A 40 -2.55 15.02 -6.49
CA LEU A 40 -2.51 14.36 -5.19
C LEU A 40 -3.14 12.98 -5.34
N PRO A 41 -2.54 11.96 -4.72
CA PRO A 41 -3.20 10.67 -4.63
C PRO A 41 -4.57 10.90 -4.01
N THR A 42 -5.61 10.57 -4.73
CA THR A 42 -6.96 10.54 -4.17
C THR A 42 -6.90 9.59 -2.99
N GLY A 43 -7.07 10.14 -1.78
CA GLY A 43 -7.02 9.37 -0.55
C GLY A 43 -8.17 8.37 -0.50
N GLY A 44 -8.05 7.32 -1.30
CA GLY A 44 -8.70 6.06 -1.07
C GLY A 44 -8.05 5.39 0.14
N SER A 45 -8.75 4.53 0.81
CA SER A 45 -8.17 3.63 1.78
C SER A 45 -6.95 2.96 1.14
N SER A 46 -5.96 2.58 1.93
CA SER A 46 -4.73 1.92 1.49
C SER A 46 -4.93 0.75 0.51
N GLU A 47 -6.15 0.25 0.36
CA GLU A 47 -6.55 -0.84 -0.52
C GLU A 47 -6.90 -0.38 -1.94
N ASP A 48 -7.47 0.81 -2.12
CA ASP A 48 -7.88 1.31 -3.45
C ASP A 48 -6.69 1.66 -4.35
N GLU A 49 -5.56 2.01 -3.76
CA GLU A 49 -4.33 2.35 -4.48
C GLU A 49 -3.62 1.12 -5.08
N ILE A 50 -3.89 -0.08 -4.54
CA ILE A 50 -3.30 -1.35 -4.98
C ILE A 50 -4.09 -1.98 -6.13
N LEU A 51 -5.29 -1.52 -6.41
CA LEU A 51 -6.22 -2.14 -7.35
C LEU A 51 -5.84 -2.04 -8.84
N THR A 52 -4.73 -1.42 -9.20
CA THR A 52 -4.18 -1.53 -10.56
C THR A 52 -3.50 -2.90 -10.76
N ARG A 53 -4.29 -3.96 -10.80
CA ARG A 53 -3.86 -5.35 -11.07
C ARG A 53 -3.16 -5.52 -12.43
N SER A 54 -3.11 -4.48 -13.23
CA SER A 54 -2.46 -4.44 -14.55
C SER A 54 -1.03 -3.92 -14.52
N GLY A 55 -0.50 -3.52 -13.38
CA GLY A 55 0.88 -3.08 -13.23
C GLY A 55 1.88 -4.21 -13.44
N SER A 56 3.05 -3.88 -13.97
CA SER A 56 4.18 -4.79 -14.15
C SER A 56 5.48 -4.09 -13.74
N GLY A 57 6.53 -4.86 -13.54
CA GLY A 57 7.82 -4.34 -13.08
C GLY A 57 7.85 -4.13 -11.57
N ASP A 58 8.40 -3.01 -11.13
CA ASP A 58 8.58 -2.73 -9.70
C ASP A 58 7.41 -1.91 -9.16
N TYR A 59 6.84 -2.36 -8.05
CA TYR A 59 5.87 -1.63 -7.26
C TYR A 59 6.51 -1.14 -5.97
N VAL A 60 6.54 0.17 -5.77
CA VAL A 60 7.08 0.81 -4.57
C VAL A 60 6.03 1.75 -3.99
N ASN A 61 5.69 1.58 -2.72
CA ASN A 61 4.77 2.46 -2.01
C ASN A 61 5.19 2.58 -0.54
N ASP A 62 5.37 3.81 -0.08
CA ASP A 62 5.80 4.15 1.28
C ASP A 62 4.65 4.71 2.15
N ARG A 63 3.43 4.78 1.62
CA ARG A 63 2.27 5.36 2.32
C ARG A 63 1.34 4.33 2.92
N ILE A 64 1.39 3.09 2.43
CA ILE A 64 0.54 2.01 2.92
C ILE A 64 1.10 1.51 4.25
N GLU A 65 0.27 1.48 5.28
CA GLU A 65 0.64 0.97 6.61
C GLU A 65 0.01 -0.38 6.94
N THR A 66 -1.08 -0.74 6.26
CA THR A 66 -1.78 -2.02 6.46
C THR A 66 -2.14 -2.64 5.13
N LEU A 67 -1.95 -3.95 4.99
CA LEU A 67 -2.43 -4.74 3.86
C LEU A 67 -3.61 -5.60 4.27
N GLY A 68 -4.70 -5.47 3.51
CA GLY A 68 -5.91 -6.29 3.64
C GLY A 68 -5.96 -7.49 2.71
N GLY A 69 -7.04 -8.26 2.79
CA GLY A 69 -7.24 -9.44 1.95
C GLY A 69 -7.25 -9.14 0.45
N GLY A 70 -6.49 -9.89 -0.32
CA GLY A 70 -6.42 -9.78 -1.78
C GLY A 70 -5.63 -8.61 -2.31
N ALA A 71 -4.92 -7.83 -1.49
CA ALA A 71 -4.20 -6.62 -1.88
C ALA A 71 -3.30 -6.82 -3.12
N PHE A 72 -2.50 -7.88 -3.15
CA PHE A 72 -1.69 -8.29 -4.29
C PHE A 72 -2.06 -9.70 -4.75
N TYR A 73 -3.31 -9.88 -5.13
CA TYR A 73 -3.80 -11.15 -5.66
C TYR A 73 -3.74 -11.18 -7.18
N GLN A 74 -2.97 -12.10 -7.77
CA GLN A 74 -2.81 -12.24 -9.23
C GLN A 74 -2.30 -10.97 -9.93
N THR A 75 -1.31 -10.29 -9.34
CA THR A 75 -0.65 -9.14 -9.96
C THR A 75 0.54 -9.57 -10.82
N ASN A 76 1.03 -8.66 -11.67
CA ASN A 76 2.16 -8.92 -12.58
C ASN A 76 3.46 -8.24 -12.16
N TYR A 77 3.56 -7.78 -10.91
CA TYR A 77 4.78 -7.14 -10.42
C TYR A 77 5.93 -8.15 -10.27
N SER A 78 7.14 -7.71 -10.62
CA SER A 78 8.38 -8.45 -10.38
C SER A 78 8.97 -8.19 -8.99
N THR A 79 8.79 -6.96 -8.51
CA THR A 79 9.21 -6.54 -7.17
C THR A 79 8.06 -5.80 -6.48
N ILE A 80 7.86 -6.08 -5.20
CA ILE A 80 6.96 -5.31 -4.33
C ILE A 80 7.77 -4.82 -3.15
N THR A 81 7.84 -3.49 -2.96
CA THR A 81 8.48 -2.84 -1.81
C THR A 81 7.50 -1.90 -1.13
N LEU A 82 7.18 -2.18 0.13
CA LEU A 82 6.26 -1.41 0.95
C LEU A 82 6.93 -1.05 2.27
N SER A 83 7.55 0.12 2.29
CA SER A 83 8.47 0.52 3.37
C SER A 83 7.78 0.75 4.72
N ASN A 84 6.49 1.08 4.74
CA ASN A 84 5.76 1.46 5.95
C ASN A 84 4.67 0.47 6.38
N VAL A 85 4.49 -0.63 5.66
CA VAL A 85 3.51 -1.66 6.06
C VAL A 85 3.96 -2.31 7.35
N LYS A 86 3.14 -2.19 8.40
CA LYS A 86 3.34 -2.73 9.75
C LYS A 86 2.51 -3.99 10.00
N VAL A 87 1.35 -4.06 9.36
CA VAL A 87 0.36 -5.13 9.58
C VAL A 87 -0.13 -5.70 8.26
N MET A 88 -0.20 -7.01 8.18
CA MET A 88 -0.95 -7.74 7.17
C MET A 88 -2.11 -8.46 7.87
N ASP A 89 -3.36 -8.14 7.51
CA ASP A 89 -4.54 -8.76 8.08
C ASP A 89 -5.53 -9.17 7.00
N GLY A 90 -5.78 -10.45 6.89
CA GLY A 90 -6.70 -11.00 5.91
C GLY A 90 -6.20 -12.27 5.25
N ALA A 91 -6.92 -12.73 4.23
CA ALA A 91 -6.57 -13.92 3.46
C ALA A 91 -6.06 -13.54 2.06
N SER A 92 -5.16 -14.35 1.51
CA SER A 92 -4.69 -14.23 0.11
C SER A 92 -4.12 -12.85 -0.24
N ILE A 93 -3.38 -12.24 0.67
CA ILE A 93 -2.92 -10.85 0.54
C ILE A 93 -1.92 -10.72 -0.61
N ILE A 94 -0.87 -11.57 -0.65
CA ILE A 94 0.14 -11.60 -1.71
C ILE A 94 0.15 -13.02 -2.28
N ARG A 95 -0.70 -13.28 -3.27
CA ARG A 95 -0.95 -14.64 -3.73
C ARG A 95 -1.11 -14.74 -5.24
N PHE A 96 -0.60 -15.84 -5.81
CA PHE A 96 -0.64 -16.14 -7.25
C PHE A 96 0.06 -15.08 -8.13
N ASN A 97 1.18 -14.53 -7.66
CA ASN A 97 1.98 -13.58 -8.41
C ASN A 97 3.12 -14.34 -9.10
N ASN A 98 2.89 -14.79 -10.34
CA ASN A 98 3.82 -15.68 -11.06
C ASN A 98 5.15 -14.99 -11.39
N ASN A 99 5.17 -13.67 -11.52
CA ASN A 99 6.36 -12.88 -11.87
C ASN A 99 7.09 -12.29 -10.66
N LEU A 100 6.52 -12.41 -9.46
CA LEU A 100 7.09 -11.80 -8.25
C LEU A 100 8.37 -12.55 -7.84
N THR A 101 9.50 -11.86 -7.93
CA THR A 101 10.81 -12.37 -7.52
C THR A 101 11.27 -11.83 -6.18
N THR A 102 10.86 -10.60 -5.83
CA THR A 102 11.28 -9.92 -4.61
C THR A 102 10.09 -9.31 -3.88
N LEU A 103 9.97 -9.64 -2.61
CA LEU A 103 9.03 -9.03 -1.68
C LEU A 103 9.79 -8.41 -0.52
N ASN A 104 9.64 -7.09 -0.35
CA ASN A 104 10.35 -6.30 0.66
C ASN A 104 9.38 -5.52 1.52
N LEU A 105 9.21 -5.93 2.78
CA LEU A 105 8.31 -5.34 3.78
C LEU A 105 9.12 -5.04 5.06
N PRO A 106 10.04 -4.07 5.03
CA PRO A 106 11.00 -3.89 6.11
C PRO A 106 10.39 -3.44 7.44
N ALA A 107 9.22 -2.80 7.42
CA ALA A 107 8.55 -2.35 8.65
C ALA A 107 7.50 -3.35 9.17
N LEU A 108 7.26 -4.47 8.48
CA LEU A 108 6.23 -5.43 8.86
C LEU A 108 6.56 -6.09 10.20
N THR A 109 5.66 -5.94 11.16
CA THR A 109 5.78 -6.53 12.50
C THR A 109 4.77 -7.63 12.76
N THR A 110 3.63 -7.60 12.10
CA THR A 110 2.48 -8.45 12.44
C THR A 110 1.80 -9.01 11.21
N ILE A 111 1.59 -10.31 11.21
CA ILE A 111 0.73 -11.00 10.24
C ILE A 111 -0.41 -11.65 11.02
N THR A 112 -1.66 -11.27 10.69
CA THR A 112 -2.86 -11.83 11.30
C THR A 112 -3.85 -12.26 10.22
N CYS A 113 -4.82 -13.08 10.60
CA CYS A 113 -5.98 -13.37 9.77
C CYS A 113 -7.23 -13.29 10.64
N THR A 114 -7.91 -12.17 10.60
CA THR A 114 -9.20 -11.99 11.26
C THR A 114 -10.36 -12.47 10.38
N TYR A 115 -10.10 -12.71 9.10
CA TYR A 115 -11.11 -13.20 8.17
C TYR A 115 -11.52 -14.64 8.49
N VAL A 116 -12.81 -14.84 8.67
CA VAL A 116 -13.46 -16.15 8.80
C VAL A 116 -14.37 -16.34 7.59
N GLU A 117 -14.11 -17.36 6.79
CA GLU A 117 -15.02 -17.67 5.68
C GLU A 117 -16.37 -18.11 6.24
N PRO A 118 -17.51 -17.46 5.85
CA PRO A 118 -18.83 -17.75 6.44
C PRO A 118 -19.30 -19.20 6.26
N SER A 119 -18.79 -19.89 5.23
CA SER A 119 -19.16 -21.28 4.91
C SER A 119 -18.32 -22.33 5.63
N LYS A 120 -17.20 -21.93 6.23
CA LYS A 120 -16.25 -22.85 6.84
C LYS A 120 -15.73 -22.19 8.12
N SER A 121 -16.06 -22.70 9.27
CA SER A 121 -15.60 -22.20 10.57
C SER A 121 -14.07 -22.14 10.75
N THR A 122 -13.32 -22.12 9.67
CA THR A 122 -11.86 -22.10 9.60
C THR A 122 -11.34 -20.77 9.12
N LYS A 123 -10.38 -20.21 9.83
CA LYS A 123 -9.61 -19.06 9.39
C LYS A 123 -8.62 -19.51 8.31
N TYR A 124 -8.65 -18.87 7.15
CA TYR A 124 -7.73 -19.16 6.06
C TYR A 124 -6.56 -18.18 6.09
N GLY A 125 -5.39 -18.69 6.38
CA GLY A 125 -4.18 -17.92 6.61
C GLY A 125 -3.17 -17.89 5.48
N MET A 126 -3.50 -18.06 4.23
CA MET A 126 -2.53 -18.01 3.14
C MET A 126 -2.23 -16.55 2.73
N GLN A 127 -1.53 -15.80 3.57
CA GLN A 127 -1.23 -14.40 3.29
C GLN A 127 -0.21 -14.23 2.17
N ILE A 128 0.88 -15.01 2.20
CA ILE A 128 1.92 -15.02 1.17
C ILE A 128 2.02 -16.44 0.65
N SER A 129 1.50 -16.71 -0.53
CA SER A 129 1.50 -18.08 -1.06
C SER A 129 1.37 -18.15 -2.58
N ASN A 130 1.78 -19.26 -3.18
CA ASN A 130 1.68 -19.48 -4.62
C ASN A 130 2.34 -18.38 -5.45
N ASN A 131 3.54 -17.95 -5.04
CA ASN A 131 4.39 -17.03 -5.78
C ASN A 131 5.64 -17.81 -6.27
N PRO A 132 5.54 -18.58 -7.36
CA PRO A 132 6.54 -19.60 -7.71
C PRO A 132 7.91 -19.03 -8.09
N SER A 133 7.96 -17.76 -8.48
CA SER A 133 9.21 -17.08 -8.84
C SER A 133 9.86 -16.33 -7.66
N LEU A 134 9.25 -16.38 -6.46
CA LEU A 134 9.74 -15.61 -5.31
C LEU A 134 11.05 -16.22 -4.78
N THR A 135 12.14 -15.45 -4.92
CA THR A 135 13.48 -15.83 -4.45
C THR A 135 13.97 -14.99 -3.28
N THR A 136 13.42 -13.80 -3.11
CA THR A 136 13.81 -12.87 -2.05
C THR A 136 12.61 -12.44 -1.24
N LEU A 137 12.63 -12.77 0.05
CA LEU A 137 11.62 -12.34 1.03
C LEU A 137 12.33 -11.62 2.18
N ASN A 138 12.07 -10.32 2.34
CA ASN A 138 12.70 -9.48 3.36
C ASN A 138 11.65 -8.98 4.36
N LEU A 139 11.64 -9.57 5.56
CA LEU A 139 10.74 -9.28 6.69
C LEU A 139 11.56 -9.16 8.00
N PRO A 140 12.54 -8.25 8.10
CA PRO A 140 13.51 -8.24 9.20
C PRO A 140 12.90 -7.93 10.58
N ASN A 141 11.73 -7.27 10.60
CA ASN A 141 11.08 -6.83 11.84
C ASN A 141 9.83 -7.65 12.19
N LEU A 142 9.57 -8.75 11.48
CA LEU A 142 8.41 -9.59 11.76
C LEU A 142 8.56 -10.29 13.12
N THR A 143 7.66 -10.00 14.04
CA THR A 143 7.69 -10.53 15.41
C THR A 143 6.45 -11.35 15.77
N THR A 144 5.34 -11.09 15.09
CA THR A 144 4.05 -11.70 15.45
C THR A 144 3.40 -12.37 14.24
N MET A 145 3.07 -13.64 14.39
CA MET A 145 2.21 -14.38 13.47
C MET A 145 1.11 -15.05 14.29
N SER A 146 -0.16 -14.83 13.94
CA SER A 146 -1.25 -15.50 14.66
C SER A 146 -1.37 -16.97 14.25
N ASP A 147 -1.88 -17.82 15.13
CA ASP A 147 -2.05 -19.27 14.90
C ASP A 147 -2.89 -19.60 13.67
N SER A 148 -3.72 -18.67 13.22
CA SER A 148 -4.55 -18.81 12.03
C SER A 148 -3.83 -18.58 10.71
N VAL A 149 -2.53 -18.23 10.74
CA VAL A 149 -1.70 -18.00 9.54
C VAL A 149 -0.78 -19.19 9.21
N ALA A 150 -0.99 -20.35 9.83
CA ALA A 150 -0.25 -21.56 9.52
C ALA A 150 -0.34 -21.88 8.02
N GLY A 151 0.81 -22.08 7.36
CA GLY A 151 0.88 -22.29 5.91
C GLY A 151 0.89 -21.01 5.07
N SER A 152 1.24 -19.87 5.65
CA SER A 152 1.28 -18.56 4.96
C SER A 152 2.47 -18.36 4.02
N PHE A 153 3.42 -19.26 4.01
CA PHE A 153 4.64 -19.21 3.20
C PHE A 153 4.77 -20.43 2.31
#